data_978ff1b009112e2fcba22114b3eae0db
#
_entry.id   978ff1b009112e2fcba22114b3eae0db
#
_cell.length_a   1.000
_cell.length_b   1.000
_cell.length_c   1.000
_cell.angle_alpha   90.00
_cell.angle_beta   90.00
_cell.angle_gamma   90.00
#
_symmetry.space_group_name_H-M   'P 1'
#
loop_
_entity.id
_entity.type
_entity.pdbx_description
1 polymer ?
#
loop_
_entity_poly.entity_id
_entity_poly.type
_entity_poly.pdbx_seq_one_letter_code
_entity_poly.pdbx_strand_id
1 'polypeptide(L)'
;MADLTARTDEQHQQGIQFALKMGAEKIFEGALVAVNSSGYAVNAGDDAGAVFAGVAQETKDNSAGAAGDEEIVVRSGGIVQLASAFSAAQTNVGDEVTLSDNHTVDVAGTTTNDVVCGRIQKVVSSSVVRVALYPFGSKR
;
A
#
# COMPACT_ATOMS: atom_id res chain seq x y z
N MET A 1 12.83 -6.04 29.64
CA MET A 1 11.87 -6.94 29.00
C MET A 1 12.38 -8.38 29.06
N ALA A 2 11.53 -9.31 29.40
CA ALA A 2 11.91 -10.72 29.51
C ALA A 2 11.67 -11.44 28.20
N ASP A 3 12.57 -12.34 27.87
CA ASP A 3 12.39 -13.20 26.71
C ASP A 3 11.29 -14.21 26.97
N LEU A 4 10.70 -14.74 25.90
CA LEU A 4 9.77 -15.84 26.03
C LEU A 4 10.50 -17.08 26.51
N THR A 5 10.05 -17.64 27.61
CA THR A 5 10.61 -18.87 28.18
C THR A 5 9.72 -20.06 27.91
N ALA A 6 8.52 -19.83 27.33
CA ALA A 6 7.57 -20.88 26.99
C ALA A 6 6.77 -20.42 25.79
N ARG A 7 6.12 -21.38 25.13
CA ARG A 7 5.28 -21.07 23.98
C ARG A 7 4.11 -20.18 24.41
N THR A 8 3.85 -19.16 23.64
CA THR A 8 2.75 -18.22 23.87
C THR A 8 1.80 -18.25 22.68
N ASP A 9 0.49 -18.26 22.95
CA ASP A 9 -0.50 -18.11 21.90
C ASP A 9 -0.53 -16.68 21.45
N GLU A 10 -0.13 -16.44 20.21
CA GLU A 10 -0.11 -15.11 19.67
C GLU A 10 -1.51 -14.62 19.32
N GLN A 11 -1.77 -13.38 19.66
CA GLN A 11 -2.99 -12.70 19.27
C GLN A 11 -2.72 -11.97 17.96
N HIS A 12 -2.69 -12.70 16.85
CA HIS A 12 -2.47 -12.07 15.57
C HIS A 12 -3.61 -12.40 14.61
N GLN A 13 -3.86 -11.47 13.71
CA GLN A 13 -4.91 -11.61 12.71
C GLN A 13 -4.41 -12.38 11.52
N GLN A 14 -5.10 -13.47 11.21
CA GLN A 14 -4.85 -14.23 10.02
C GLN A 14 -5.30 -13.40 8.81
N GLY A 15 -4.48 -13.37 7.75
CA GLY A 15 -4.86 -12.71 6.50
C GLY A 15 -4.71 -11.21 6.48
N ILE A 16 -4.41 -10.59 7.60
CA ILE A 16 -3.99 -9.20 7.68
C ILE A 16 -4.92 -8.19 7.00
N GLN A 17 -6.22 -8.41 7.08
CA GLN A 17 -7.21 -7.42 6.66
C GLN A 17 -7.63 -6.58 7.84
N PHE A 18 -7.91 -5.31 7.58
CA PHE A 18 -8.36 -4.39 8.62
C PHE A 18 -9.12 -3.23 7.98
N ALA A 19 -9.91 -2.54 8.81
CA ALA A 19 -10.68 -1.39 8.35
C ALA A 19 -9.96 -0.10 8.72
N LEU A 20 -10.02 0.86 7.83
CA LEU A 20 -9.51 2.21 8.04
C LEU A 20 -10.62 3.22 7.78
N LYS A 21 -10.69 4.26 8.58
CA LYS A 21 -11.59 5.39 8.30
C LYS A 21 -11.12 6.11 7.06
N MET A 22 -12.06 6.43 6.18
CA MET A 22 -11.75 7.02 4.87
C MET A 22 -11.72 8.53 4.91
N GLY A 23 -10.89 9.10 4.06
CA GLY A 23 -11.05 10.48 3.64
C GLY A 23 -12.30 10.63 2.75
N ALA A 24 -12.59 11.85 2.31
CA ALA A 24 -13.76 12.13 1.49
C ALA A 24 -13.47 11.82 0.02
N GLU A 25 -13.26 10.54 -0.29
CA GLU A 25 -12.91 10.06 -1.62
C GLU A 25 -13.68 8.78 -1.93
N LYS A 26 -13.66 8.41 -3.20
CA LYS A 26 -14.11 7.09 -3.65
C LYS A 26 -12.88 6.24 -3.93
N ILE A 27 -12.83 5.05 -3.33
CA ILE A 27 -11.74 4.11 -3.52
C ILE A 27 -12.32 2.84 -4.13
N PHE A 28 -11.78 2.41 -5.26
CA PHE A 28 -12.22 1.20 -5.94
C PHE A 28 -11.51 -0.02 -5.39
N GLU A 29 -12.20 -1.13 -5.39
CA GLU A 29 -11.60 -2.43 -5.07
C GLU A 29 -10.38 -2.66 -5.95
N GLY A 30 -9.29 -3.11 -5.34
CA GLY A 30 -8.04 -3.35 -6.05
C GLY A 30 -7.10 -2.17 -6.09
N ALA A 31 -7.54 -0.97 -5.72
CA ALA A 31 -6.68 0.20 -5.69
C ALA A 31 -5.73 0.14 -4.50
N LEU A 32 -4.54 0.69 -4.68
CA LEU A 32 -3.61 0.89 -3.57
C LEU A 32 -4.14 2.01 -2.68
N VAL A 33 -4.02 1.80 -1.38
CA VAL A 33 -4.53 2.70 -0.35
C VAL A 33 -3.39 3.20 0.50
N ALA A 34 -3.39 4.49 0.80
CA ALA A 34 -2.47 5.09 1.74
C ALA A 34 -3.24 5.80 2.84
N VAL A 35 -2.56 6.07 3.94
CA VAL A 35 -3.11 6.86 5.05
C VAL A 35 -2.47 8.23 4.95
N ASN A 36 -3.31 9.27 4.89
CA ASN A 36 -2.80 10.64 4.79
C ASN A 36 -2.32 11.15 6.16
N SER A 37 -1.78 12.36 6.19
CA SER A 37 -1.23 12.93 7.42
C SER A 37 -2.28 13.16 8.51
N SER A 38 -3.56 13.15 8.16
CA SER A 38 -4.65 13.27 9.12
C SER A 38 -5.17 11.91 9.61
N GLY A 39 -4.61 10.81 9.12
CA GLY A 39 -4.96 9.46 9.58
C GLY A 39 -6.09 8.80 8.81
N TYR A 40 -6.46 9.32 7.65
CA TYR A 40 -7.56 8.75 6.86
C TYR A 40 -7.05 8.03 5.62
N ALA A 41 -7.75 6.95 5.27
CA ALA A 41 -7.44 6.20 4.06
C ALA A 41 -7.85 7.00 2.83
N VAL A 42 -6.94 7.10 1.89
CA VAL A 42 -7.13 7.80 0.62
C VAL A 42 -6.54 6.95 -0.50
N ASN A 43 -6.89 7.29 -1.74
CA ASN A 43 -6.21 6.68 -2.88
C ASN A 43 -4.71 6.96 -2.77
N ALA A 44 -3.90 5.92 -2.94
CA ALA A 44 -2.46 6.06 -2.83
C ALA A 44 -1.91 6.94 -3.94
N GLY A 45 -0.89 7.69 -3.63
CA GLY A 45 -0.24 8.56 -4.59
C GLY A 45 1.05 9.11 -4.02
N ASP A 46 1.67 10.00 -4.78
CA ASP A 46 2.92 10.67 -4.38
C ASP A 46 2.59 11.88 -3.52
N ASP A 47 2.10 11.62 -2.32
CA ASP A 47 1.57 12.66 -1.43
C ASP A 47 2.43 12.81 -0.19
N ALA A 48 2.66 14.08 0.20
CA ALA A 48 3.46 14.40 1.37
C ALA A 48 2.79 13.86 2.65
N GLY A 49 3.58 13.19 3.49
CA GLY A 49 3.10 12.68 4.76
C GLY A 49 2.25 11.42 4.67
N ALA A 50 2.05 10.88 3.48
CA ALA A 50 1.26 9.66 3.29
C ALA A 50 2.09 8.43 3.65
N VAL A 51 1.39 7.41 4.17
CA VAL A 51 1.99 6.11 4.49
C VAL A 51 1.19 5.04 3.75
N PHE A 52 1.89 4.19 3.00
CA PHE A 52 1.23 3.12 2.28
C PHE A 52 0.55 2.13 3.25
N ALA A 53 -0.69 1.75 2.95
CA ALA A 53 -1.44 0.84 3.81
C ALA A 53 -1.65 -0.54 3.20
N GLY A 54 -2.09 -0.61 1.95
CA GLY A 54 -2.37 -1.89 1.32
C GLY A 54 -3.30 -1.76 0.12
N VAL A 55 -4.08 -2.80 -0.12
CA VAL A 55 -4.97 -2.90 -1.28
C VAL A 55 -6.41 -2.91 -0.81
N ALA A 56 -7.25 -2.07 -1.42
CA ALA A 56 -8.69 -2.02 -1.09
C ALA A 56 -9.34 -3.34 -1.45
N GLN A 57 -10.09 -3.90 -0.50
CA GLN A 57 -10.79 -5.17 -0.68
C GLN A 57 -12.25 -4.97 -1.09
N GLU A 58 -12.69 -3.75 -1.21
CA GLU A 58 -14.04 -3.39 -1.60
C GLU A 58 -14.03 -1.99 -2.23
N THR A 59 -15.05 -1.69 -2.99
CA THR A 59 -15.26 -0.33 -3.49
C THR A 59 -16.10 0.43 -2.47
N LYS A 60 -15.63 1.61 -2.06
CA LYS A 60 -16.33 2.42 -1.07
C LYS A 60 -16.28 3.86 -1.49
N ASP A 61 -17.43 4.52 -1.43
CA ASP A 61 -17.56 5.90 -1.87
C ASP A 61 -17.92 6.79 -0.68
N ASN A 62 -16.96 7.60 -0.26
CA ASN A 62 -17.16 8.62 0.78
C ASN A 62 -17.01 10.03 0.20
N SER A 63 -17.12 10.16 -1.12
CA SER A 63 -16.86 11.44 -1.78
C SER A 63 -17.88 12.52 -1.44
N ALA A 64 -19.09 12.11 -1.04
CA ALA A 64 -20.15 13.05 -0.65
C ALA A 64 -20.20 13.27 0.86
N GLY A 65 -19.39 12.56 1.63
CA GLY A 65 -19.38 12.67 3.09
C GLY A 65 -18.17 13.43 3.60
N ALA A 66 -18.01 13.42 4.90
CA ALA A 66 -16.85 13.99 5.57
C ALA A 66 -15.84 12.90 5.89
N ALA A 67 -14.60 13.29 6.09
CA ALA A 67 -13.56 12.36 6.51
C ALA A 67 -13.98 11.63 7.77
N GLY A 68 -13.87 10.31 7.76
CA GLY A 68 -14.24 9.47 8.89
C GLY A 68 -15.68 8.96 8.86
N ASP A 69 -16.51 9.40 7.92
CA ASP A 69 -17.90 8.95 7.85
C ASP A 69 -18.03 7.50 7.41
N GLU A 70 -17.08 7.01 6.60
CA GLU A 70 -17.10 5.64 6.10
C GLU A 70 -15.76 4.96 6.44
N GLU A 71 -15.80 3.63 6.44
CA GLU A 71 -14.58 2.82 6.59
C GLU A 71 -14.41 1.93 5.37
N ILE A 72 -13.15 1.60 5.07
CA ILE A 72 -12.84 0.69 3.98
C ILE A 72 -11.97 -0.45 4.48
N VAL A 73 -12.23 -1.65 4.00
CA VAL A 73 -11.43 -2.82 4.33
C VAL A 73 -10.23 -2.89 3.40
N VAL A 74 -9.06 -3.02 3.99
CA VAL A 74 -7.77 -3.01 3.30
C VAL A 74 -7.02 -4.29 3.66
N ARG A 75 -6.38 -4.90 2.67
CA ARG A 75 -5.47 -6.03 2.91
C ARG A 75 -4.04 -5.53 2.85
N SER A 76 -3.28 -5.82 3.90
CA SER A 76 -1.88 -5.43 4.03
C SER A 76 -0.97 -6.54 3.51
N GLY A 77 0.11 -6.16 2.82
CA GLY A 77 1.09 -7.11 2.31
C GLY A 77 0.62 -7.85 1.06
N GLY A 78 1.32 -8.93 0.74
CA GLY A 78 1.04 -9.73 -0.44
C GLY A 78 1.77 -9.24 -1.69
N ILE A 79 1.54 -9.95 -2.80
CA ILE A 79 2.16 -9.62 -4.08
C ILE A 79 1.05 -9.21 -5.04
N VAL A 80 1.20 -8.05 -5.68
CA VAL A 80 0.21 -7.52 -6.61
C VAL A 80 0.89 -7.11 -7.90
N GLN A 81 0.11 -7.11 -8.98
CA GLN A 81 0.57 -6.67 -10.29
C GLN A 81 0.19 -5.21 -10.49
N LEU A 82 1.17 -4.40 -10.84
CA LEU A 82 1.01 -2.95 -10.94
C LEU A 82 1.65 -2.46 -12.22
N ALA A 83 1.20 -1.29 -12.68
CA ALA A 83 1.85 -0.60 -13.79
C ALA A 83 3.16 0.01 -13.32
N SER A 84 4.12 0.09 -14.21
CA SER A 84 5.42 0.69 -13.96
C SER A 84 5.50 2.02 -14.70
N ALA A 85 5.88 3.07 -13.99
CA ALA A 85 6.09 4.39 -14.58
C ALA A 85 7.46 4.50 -15.24
N PHE A 86 8.27 3.45 -15.15
CA PHE A 86 9.61 3.39 -15.73
C PHE A 86 9.69 2.16 -16.64
N SER A 87 10.73 2.11 -17.45
CA SER A 87 10.95 0.94 -18.34
C SER A 87 11.59 -0.17 -17.50
N ALA A 88 10.79 -1.12 -17.08
CA ALA A 88 11.22 -2.18 -16.18
C ALA A 88 12.06 -3.23 -16.90
N ALA A 89 13.10 -3.70 -16.25
CA ALA A 89 13.99 -4.74 -16.75
C ALA A 89 14.28 -5.73 -15.63
N GLN A 90 14.80 -6.89 -15.99
CA GLN A 90 15.10 -7.95 -15.01
C GLN A 90 15.99 -7.45 -13.87
N THR A 91 16.89 -6.52 -14.14
CA THR A 91 17.77 -5.95 -13.11
C THR A 91 17.02 -5.16 -12.04
N ASN A 92 15.76 -4.82 -12.27
CA ASN A 92 14.94 -4.11 -11.28
C ASN A 92 14.34 -5.04 -10.22
N VAL A 93 14.44 -6.35 -10.39
CA VAL A 93 13.95 -7.28 -9.35
C VAL A 93 14.70 -7.02 -8.05
N GLY A 94 13.95 -6.81 -6.97
CA GLY A 94 14.52 -6.46 -5.68
C GLY A 94 14.58 -4.96 -5.39
N ASP A 95 14.37 -4.12 -6.40
CA ASP A 95 14.40 -2.68 -6.21
C ASP A 95 13.17 -2.20 -5.43
N GLU A 96 13.39 -1.23 -4.55
CA GLU A 96 12.32 -0.58 -3.83
C GLU A 96 11.58 0.37 -4.76
N VAL A 97 10.25 0.38 -4.64
CA VAL A 97 9.39 1.23 -5.46
C VAL A 97 8.53 2.13 -4.59
N THR A 98 8.15 3.26 -5.17
CA THR A 98 7.32 4.25 -4.53
C THR A 98 6.05 4.46 -5.37
N LEU A 99 5.06 5.10 -4.75
CA LEU A 99 3.75 5.30 -5.37
C LEU A 99 3.79 6.46 -6.36
N SER A 100 3.33 6.21 -7.59
CA SER A 100 2.99 7.27 -8.54
C SER A 100 1.51 7.60 -8.44
N ASP A 101 0.67 6.57 -8.43
CA ASP A 101 -0.77 6.70 -8.20
C ASP A 101 -1.29 5.40 -7.57
N ASN A 102 -2.60 5.20 -7.57
CA ASN A 102 -3.20 4.08 -6.84
C ASN A 102 -3.06 2.72 -7.54
N HIS A 103 -2.31 2.63 -8.63
CA HIS A 103 -2.00 1.35 -9.28
C HIS A 103 -0.69 1.39 -10.07
N THR A 104 0.10 2.45 -9.92
CA THR A 104 1.36 2.64 -10.65
C THR A 104 2.49 2.94 -9.68
N VAL A 105 3.63 2.33 -9.92
CA VAL A 105 4.83 2.52 -9.10
C VAL A 105 5.99 3.04 -9.93
N ASP A 106 6.93 3.70 -9.26
CA ASP A 106 8.17 4.17 -9.85
C ASP A 106 9.33 3.74 -8.97
N VAL A 107 10.55 3.83 -9.50
CA VAL A 107 11.73 3.50 -8.69
C VAL A 107 11.91 4.57 -7.60
N ALA A 108 12.40 4.12 -6.45
CA ALA A 108 12.63 5.01 -5.33
C ALA A 108 13.62 6.09 -5.73
N GLY A 109 13.34 7.33 -5.29
CA GLY A 109 14.16 8.49 -5.60
C GLY A 109 13.71 9.29 -6.80
N THR A 110 12.71 8.81 -7.56
CA THR A 110 12.22 9.53 -8.73
C THR A 110 10.91 10.27 -8.48
N THR A 111 10.14 9.85 -7.47
CA THR A 111 8.93 10.59 -7.07
C THR A 111 9.30 11.66 -6.05
N THR A 112 8.43 12.65 -5.91
CA THR A 112 8.72 13.82 -5.06
C THR A 112 8.76 13.46 -3.57
N ASN A 113 7.80 12.66 -3.12
CA ASN A 113 7.64 12.35 -1.69
C ASN A 113 8.12 10.95 -1.32
N ASP A 114 8.46 10.13 -2.29
CA ASP A 114 8.98 8.77 -2.10
C ASP A 114 8.18 7.96 -1.08
N VAL A 115 6.87 7.87 -1.32
CA VAL A 115 6.00 7.04 -0.48
C VAL A 115 6.25 5.59 -0.87
N VAL A 116 7.07 4.89 -0.09
CA VAL A 116 7.48 3.52 -0.42
C VAL A 116 6.33 2.55 -0.21
N CYS A 117 6.22 1.56 -1.10
CA CYS A 117 5.14 0.58 -1.01
C CYS A 117 5.61 -0.87 -1.11
N GLY A 118 6.82 -1.11 -1.56
CA GLY A 118 7.31 -2.49 -1.65
C GLY A 118 8.55 -2.62 -2.49
N ARG A 119 8.82 -3.87 -2.90
CA ARG A 119 9.95 -4.19 -3.78
C ARG A 119 9.45 -5.00 -4.95
N ILE A 120 10.08 -4.83 -6.09
CA ILE A 120 9.73 -5.59 -7.29
C ILE A 120 10.09 -7.05 -7.08
N GLN A 121 9.08 -7.91 -7.23
CA GLN A 121 9.26 -9.36 -7.11
C GLN A 121 9.47 -9.99 -8.48
N LYS A 122 8.80 -9.44 -9.52
CA LYS A 122 8.89 -9.97 -10.87
C LYS A 122 8.62 -8.88 -11.88
N VAL A 123 9.36 -8.89 -12.97
CA VAL A 123 9.11 -8.00 -14.12
C VAL A 123 8.35 -8.81 -15.16
N VAL A 124 7.09 -8.42 -15.41
CA VAL A 124 6.21 -9.10 -16.37
C VAL A 124 6.49 -8.57 -17.79
N SER A 125 6.63 -7.25 -17.89
CA SER A 125 7.00 -6.58 -19.15
C SER A 125 7.66 -5.26 -18.78
N SER A 126 8.05 -4.48 -19.78
CA SER A 126 8.67 -3.16 -19.51
C SER A 126 7.71 -2.18 -18.84
N SER A 127 6.41 -2.45 -18.86
CA SER A 127 5.40 -1.55 -18.27
C SER A 127 4.58 -2.20 -17.16
N VAL A 128 4.86 -3.45 -16.79
CA VAL A 128 4.09 -4.17 -15.78
C VAL A 128 5.04 -4.95 -14.87
N VAL A 129 4.88 -4.76 -13.56
CA VAL A 129 5.69 -5.44 -12.56
C VAL A 129 4.80 -6.07 -11.49
N ARG A 130 5.32 -7.07 -10.80
CA ARG A 130 4.71 -7.60 -9.58
C ARG A 130 5.50 -7.11 -8.40
N VAL A 131 4.81 -6.57 -7.42
CA VAL A 131 5.42 -5.91 -6.26
C VAL A 131 5.04 -6.67 -5.00
N ALA A 132 6.04 -7.03 -4.23
CA ALA A 132 5.82 -7.55 -2.88
C ALA A 132 5.61 -6.33 -1.98
N LEU A 133 4.38 -6.16 -1.55
CA LEU A 133 3.97 -4.97 -0.80
C LEU A 133 4.46 -5.02 0.63
N TYR A 134 4.87 -3.87 1.15
CA TYR A 134 5.20 -3.75 2.57
C TYR A 134 3.94 -3.86 3.41
N PRO A 135 3.98 -4.59 4.53
CA PRO A 135 2.86 -4.59 5.46
C PRO A 135 2.63 -3.20 6.06
N PHE A 136 1.38 -2.92 6.41
CA PHE A 136 1.04 -1.65 7.05
C PHE A 136 1.79 -1.52 8.39
N GLY A 137 2.39 -0.35 8.60
CA GLY A 137 3.21 -0.11 9.78
C GLY A 137 4.65 -0.59 9.63
N SER A 138 5.01 -1.19 8.50
CA SER A 138 6.38 -1.61 8.25
C SER A 138 7.27 -0.40 8.02
N LYS A 139 8.47 -0.46 8.56
CA LYS A 139 9.50 0.54 8.25
C LYS A 139 10.53 -0.09 7.35
N ARG A 140 11.02 0.70 6.43
CA ARG A 140 12.11 0.28 5.55
C ARG A 140 13.39 0.12 6.30
#